data_bb9f09f6a4b07565ac9d886f31d07c03
#
_entry.id   bb9f09f6a4b07565ac9d886f31d07c03
#
_cell.length_a   1.000
_cell.length_b   1.000
_cell.length_c   1.000
_cell.angle_alpha   90.00
_cell.angle_beta   90.00
_cell.angle_gamma   90.00
#
_symmetry.space_group_name_H-M   'P 1'
#
loop_
_entity.id
_entity.type
_entity.pdbx_description
1 polymer ?
#
loop_
_entity_poly.entity_id
_entity_poly.type
_entity_poly.pdbx_seq_one_letter_code
_entity_poly.pdbx_strand_id
1 'polypeptide(L)'
;MLSERFTQALTYAHELHATQKRKAGDIPYITHLLGVASIALEYGANEDEAIAALLHDAIEDQGGAATRAEIRRRFGDHVTAI
;
A
#
# COMPACT_ATOMS: atom_id res chain seq x y z
N MET A 1 5.46 -13.10 10.47
CA MET A 1 4.63 -13.66 9.39
C MET A 1 3.52 -12.69 9.00
N LEU A 2 3.10 -12.76 7.75
CA LEU A 2 2.01 -11.92 7.29
C LEU A 2 0.67 -12.50 7.75
N SER A 3 -0.26 -11.61 8.13
CA SER A 3 -1.57 -12.00 8.61
C SER A 3 -2.67 -11.49 7.68
N GLU A 4 -3.92 -11.64 8.10
CA GLU A 4 -5.09 -11.12 7.39
C GLU A 4 -4.98 -9.61 7.16
N ARG A 5 -4.29 -8.88 8.02
CA ARG A 5 -4.07 -7.44 7.83
C ARG A 5 -3.35 -7.15 6.51
N PHE A 6 -2.36 -7.97 6.16
CA PHE A 6 -1.66 -7.78 4.89
C PHE A 6 -2.58 -8.05 3.70
N THR A 7 -3.41 -9.10 3.78
CA THR A 7 -4.38 -9.39 2.73
C THR A 7 -5.36 -8.24 2.54
N GLN A 8 -5.84 -7.68 3.64
CA GLN A 8 -6.75 -6.52 3.60
C GLN A 8 -6.06 -5.30 3.02
N ALA A 9 -4.79 -5.07 3.35
CA ALA A 9 -4.04 -3.95 2.81
C ALA A 9 -3.81 -4.10 1.30
N LEU A 10 -3.51 -5.31 0.85
CA LEU A 10 -3.32 -5.58 -0.58
C LEU A 10 -4.62 -5.33 -1.35
N THR A 11 -5.74 -5.81 -0.82
CA THR A 11 -7.05 -5.59 -1.42
C THR A 11 -7.38 -4.11 -1.50
N TYR A 12 -7.15 -3.39 -0.42
CA TYR A 12 -7.41 -1.96 -0.36
C TYR A 12 -6.54 -1.17 -1.33
N ALA A 13 -5.24 -1.51 -1.39
CA ALA A 13 -4.33 -0.87 -2.35
C ALA A 13 -4.79 -1.10 -3.79
N HIS A 14 -5.21 -2.33 -4.10
CA HIS A 14 -5.71 -2.64 -5.43
C HIS A 14 -6.95 -1.83 -5.76
N GLU A 15 -7.88 -1.71 -4.83
CA GLU A 15 -9.10 -0.92 -5.05
C GLU A 15 -8.80 0.55 -5.26
N LEU A 16 -7.90 1.12 -4.45
CA LEU A 16 -7.55 2.53 -4.56
C LEU A 16 -6.88 2.88 -5.88
N HIS A 17 -6.07 1.97 -6.42
CA HIS A 17 -5.33 2.20 -7.65
C HIS A 17 -5.90 1.44 -8.84
N ALA A 18 -7.17 1.00 -8.76
CA ALA A 18 -7.75 0.10 -9.75
C ALA A 18 -7.71 0.63 -11.18
N THR A 19 -7.82 1.95 -11.35
CA THR A 19 -7.80 2.56 -12.68
C THR A 19 -6.50 3.30 -12.98
N GLN A 20 -5.56 3.32 -12.03
CA GLN A 20 -4.30 4.02 -12.21
C GLN A 20 -3.28 3.14 -12.92
N LYS A 21 -2.55 3.74 -13.87
CA LYS A 21 -1.48 3.08 -14.61
C LYS A 21 -0.16 3.75 -14.29
N ARG A 22 0.94 3.03 -14.49
CA ARG A 22 2.27 3.62 -14.41
C ARG A 22 2.44 4.63 -15.54
N LYS A 23 3.38 5.56 -15.37
CA LYS A 23 3.59 6.65 -16.33
C LYS A 23 3.90 6.18 -17.73
N ALA A 24 4.59 5.05 -17.86
CA ALA A 24 4.95 4.50 -19.16
C ALA A 24 4.16 3.24 -19.44
N GLY A 25 3.35 3.25 -20.49
CA GLY A 25 2.60 2.09 -20.94
C GLY A 25 1.30 1.85 -20.17
N ASP A 26 0.72 0.68 -20.37
CA ASP A 26 -0.58 0.29 -19.79
C ASP A 26 -0.43 -0.63 -18.58
N ILE A 27 0.70 -0.55 -17.89
CA ILE A 27 0.96 -1.42 -16.73
C ILE A 27 0.12 -0.95 -15.54
N PRO A 28 -0.70 -1.83 -14.94
CA PRO A 28 -1.47 -1.44 -13.76
C PRO A 28 -0.56 -0.97 -12.63
N TYR A 29 -0.99 0.07 -11.93
CA TYR A 29 -0.16 0.66 -10.87
C TYR A 29 0.14 -0.32 -9.73
N ILE A 30 -0.77 -1.27 -9.47
CA ILE A 30 -0.55 -2.29 -8.44
C ILE A 30 0.76 -3.08 -8.67
N THR A 31 1.22 -3.17 -9.91
CA THR A 31 2.48 -3.84 -10.23
C THR A 31 3.65 -3.18 -9.50
N HIS A 32 3.67 -1.84 -9.47
CA HIS A 32 4.69 -1.09 -8.73
C HIS A 32 4.60 -1.37 -7.24
N LEU A 33 3.40 -1.37 -6.68
CA LEU A 33 3.18 -1.59 -5.25
C LEU A 33 3.59 -3.00 -4.83
N LEU A 34 3.25 -3.99 -5.63
CA LEU A 34 3.68 -5.37 -5.38
C LEU A 34 5.19 -5.49 -5.41
N GLY A 35 5.84 -4.81 -6.35
CA GLY A 35 7.30 -4.81 -6.44
C GLY A 35 7.94 -4.19 -5.22
N VAL A 36 7.44 -3.04 -4.76
CA VAL A 36 7.98 -2.37 -3.57
C VAL A 36 7.81 -3.23 -2.32
N ALA A 37 6.62 -3.81 -2.14
CA ALA A 37 6.36 -4.68 -0.98
C ALA A 37 7.23 -5.93 -1.02
N SER A 38 7.41 -6.52 -2.20
CA SER A 38 8.25 -7.69 -2.38
C SER A 38 9.69 -7.41 -1.96
N ILE A 39 10.25 -6.30 -2.43
CA ILE A 39 11.61 -5.90 -2.09
C ILE A 39 11.74 -5.64 -0.58
N ALA A 40 10.77 -4.93 0.01
CA ALA A 40 10.79 -4.65 1.44
C ALA A 40 10.84 -5.95 2.25
N LEU A 41 10.00 -6.92 1.92
CA LEU A 41 9.94 -8.20 2.61
C LEU A 41 11.24 -8.99 2.43
N GLU A 42 11.84 -8.97 1.24
CA GLU A 42 13.13 -9.63 0.99
C GLU A 42 14.23 -9.06 1.86
N TYR A 43 14.17 -7.78 2.19
CA TYR A 43 15.16 -7.12 3.05
C TYR A 43 14.76 -7.09 4.53
N GLY A 44 13.77 -7.89 4.93
CA GLY A 44 13.47 -8.11 6.33
C GLY A 44 12.40 -7.20 6.94
N ALA A 45 11.59 -6.53 6.12
CA ALA A 45 10.51 -5.69 6.64
C ALA A 45 9.51 -6.52 7.46
N ASN A 46 8.98 -5.93 8.52
CA ASN A 46 7.89 -6.54 9.26
C ASN A 46 6.55 -6.29 8.54
N GLU A 47 5.47 -6.83 9.09
CA GLU A 47 4.15 -6.71 8.45
C GLU A 47 3.71 -5.26 8.30
N ASP A 48 3.89 -4.42 9.33
CA ASP A 48 3.48 -3.03 9.26
C ASP A 48 4.26 -2.26 8.19
N GLU A 49 5.56 -2.56 8.07
CA GLU A 49 6.37 -1.95 7.02
C GLU A 49 5.94 -2.40 5.63
N ALA A 50 5.59 -3.67 5.48
CA ALA A 50 5.11 -4.18 4.19
C ALA A 50 3.75 -3.56 3.84
N ILE A 51 2.86 -3.40 4.81
CA ILE A 51 1.56 -2.74 4.61
C ILE A 51 1.78 -1.28 4.22
N ALA A 52 2.69 -0.59 4.89
CA ALA A 52 3.01 0.79 4.54
C ALA A 52 3.55 0.91 3.11
N ALA A 53 4.37 -0.06 2.69
CA ALA A 53 4.87 -0.08 1.32
C ALA A 53 3.74 -0.21 0.29
N LEU A 54 2.71 -0.99 0.60
CA LEU A 54 1.54 -1.12 -0.28
C LEU A 54 0.70 0.16 -0.35
N LEU A 55 0.63 0.92 0.74
CA LEU A 55 -0.34 2.01 0.88
C LEU A 55 0.28 3.41 0.81
N HIS A 56 1.61 3.50 0.75
CA HIS A 56 2.31 4.78 0.82
C HIS A 56 1.85 5.75 -0.27
N ASP A 57 1.77 5.29 -1.52
CA ASP A 57 1.43 6.18 -2.63
C ASP A 57 -0.04 6.59 -2.64
N ALA A 58 -0.90 5.85 -1.95
CA ALA A 58 -2.33 6.14 -1.95
C ALA A 58 -2.66 7.49 -1.34
N ILE A 59 -1.89 7.90 -0.34
CA ILE A 59 -2.11 9.18 0.33
C ILE A 59 -1.89 10.34 -0.65
N GLU A 60 -0.83 10.26 -1.46
CA GLU A 60 -0.54 11.31 -2.42
C GLU A 60 -1.42 11.22 -3.67
N ASP A 61 -1.69 10.01 -4.13
CA ASP A 61 -2.30 9.79 -5.44
C ASP A 61 -3.82 9.62 -5.39
N GLN A 62 -4.37 9.18 -4.25
CA GLN A 62 -5.75 8.69 -4.19
C GLN A 62 -6.54 9.25 -3.00
N GLY A 63 -6.43 10.54 -2.72
CA GLY A 63 -7.34 11.16 -1.78
C GLY A 63 -6.74 11.91 -0.60
N GLY A 64 -5.43 12.01 -0.51
CA GLY A 64 -4.78 12.88 0.47
C GLY A 64 -5.16 12.59 1.92
N ALA A 65 -5.61 13.61 2.64
CA ALA A 65 -5.90 13.52 4.08
C ALA A 65 -7.01 12.51 4.41
N ALA A 66 -8.02 12.40 3.55
CA ALA A 66 -9.11 11.46 3.77
C ALA A 66 -8.61 10.01 3.69
N THR A 67 -7.78 9.72 2.70
CA THR A 67 -7.19 8.39 2.55
C THR A 67 -6.25 8.08 3.71
N ARG A 68 -5.46 9.05 4.14
CA ARG A 68 -4.58 8.88 5.30
C ARG A 68 -5.37 8.53 6.55
N ALA A 69 -6.48 9.20 6.79
CA ALA A 69 -7.35 8.92 7.94
C ALA A 69 -7.94 7.51 7.86
N GLU A 70 -8.33 7.08 6.67
CA GLU A 70 -8.88 5.74 6.48
C GLU A 70 -7.83 4.65 6.69
N ILE A 71 -6.61 4.86 6.24
CA ILE A 71 -5.49 3.95 6.46
C ILE A 71 -5.23 3.83 7.97
N ARG A 72 -5.22 4.95 8.68
CA ARG A 72 -5.03 4.95 10.12
C ARG A 72 -6.13 4.16 10.83
N ARG A 73 -7.37 4.35 10.41
CA ARG A 73 -8.51 3.64 11.00
C ARG A 73 -8.41 2.14 10.78
N ARG A 74 -8.01 1.71 9.59
CA ARG A 74 -7.96 0.28 9.23
C ARG A 74 -6.70 -0.43 9.73
N PHE A 75 -5.56 0.25 9.70
CA PHE A 75 -4.26 -0.39 9.91
C PHE A 75 -3.45 0.18 11.04
N GLY A 76 -3.90 1.28 11.64
CA GLY A 76 -3.30 1.84 12.85
C GLY A 76 -2.30 2.96 12.58
N ASP A 77 -1.94 3.64 13.69
CA ASP A 77 -1.04 4.78 13.65
C ASP A 77 0.38 4.41 13.21
N HIS A 78 0.84 3.23 13.58
CA HIS A 78 2.20 2.80 13.25
C HIS A 78 2.41 2.71 11.74
N VAL A 79 1.44 2.13 11.03
CA VAL A 79 1.49 2.04 9.57
C VAL A 79 1.53 3.43 8.94
N THR A 80 0.70 4.35 9.41
CA THR A 80 0.63 5.71 8.83
C THR A 80 1.85 6.54 9.14
N ALA A 81 2.59 6.22 10.19
CA ALA A 81 3.79 6.95 10.60
C ALA A 81 5.05 6.50 9.86
N ILE A 82 5.02 5.36 9.20
CA ILE A 82 6.17 4.87 8.44
C ILE A 82 6.37 5.69 7.13
#